data_521f16a6b594625750ccfd6493c64096
#
_entry.id   521f16a6b594625750ccfd6493c64096
#
_cell.length_a   1.000
_cell.length_b   1.000
_cell.length_c   1.000
_cell.angle_alpha   90.00
_cell.angle_beta   90.00
_cell.angle_gamma   90.00
#
_symmetry.space_group_name_H-M   'P 1'
#
loop_
_entity.id
_entity.type
_entity.pdbx_description
1 polymer ?
#
loop_
_entity_poly.entity_id
_entity_poly.type
_entity_poly.pdbx_seq_one_letter_code
_entity_poly.pdbx_strand_id
1 'polypeptide(L)'
;MIKGLDDKTLRDILGPTSFSADGFLGKDTRDPEDIIKEDAETLKKLGTTKEKMAAALREVYILAERAMGNPVQVTQQVKAIHHEALGRIPSPYPNDGTFQKGEALIEDASAGRSSLITPLAIHLIEKYGFFQGKESKYRIDPETAMDLLKGKT
;
A
#
# COMPACT_ATOMS: atom_id res chain seq x y z
N MET A 1 -16.76 -5.39 1.26
CA MET A 1 -17.54 -4.23 1.68
C MET A 1 -17.27 -3.88 3.14
N ILE A 2 -17.22 -2.62 3.48
CA ILE A 2 -16.95 -2.17 4.84
C ILE A 2 -18.27 -1.94 5.56
N LYS A 3 -18.46 -2.68 6.65
CA LYS A 3 -19.71 -2.59 7.42
C LYS A 3 -19.87 -1.22 8.08
N GLY A 4 -21.06 -0.67 8.03
CA GLY A 4 -21.42 0.54 8.72
C GLY A 4 -21.08 1.84 8.01
N LEU A 5 -20.51 1.77 6.81
CA LEU A 5 -20.19 2.95 6.00
C LEU A 5 -20.78 2.83 4.62
N ASP A 6 -21.44 3.91 4.14
CA ASP A 6 -21.82 3.98 2.74
C ASP A 6 -20.64 4.55 1.92
N ASP A 7 -20.72 4.45 0.60
CA ASP A 7 -19.65 4.88 -0.28
C ASP A 7 -19.37 6.38 -0.19
N LYS A 8 -20.40 7.19 0.00
CA LYS A 8 -20.23 8.63 0.11
C LYS A 8 -19.45 9.01 1.36
N THR A 9 -19.83 8.45 2.52
CA THR A 9 -19.12 8.71 3.78
C THR A 9 -17.69 8.25 3.71
N LEU A 10 -17.45 7.05 3.17
CA LEU A 10 -16.12 6.51 3.03
C LEU A 10 -15.29 7.37 2.09
N ARG A 11 -15.87 7.84 0.98
CA ARG A 11 -15.19 8.71 0.04
C ARG A 11 -14.80 10.03 0.68
N ASP A 12 -15.66 10.61 1.51
CA ASP A 12 -15.36 11.85 2.24
C ASP A 12 -14.18 11.64 3.18
N ILE A 13 -14.12 10.50 3.87
CA ILE A 13 -13.01 10.15 4.76
C ILE A 13 -11.72 9.96 3.99
N LEU A 14 -11.77 9.28 2.84
CA LEU A 14 -10.59 8.92 2.05
C LEU A 14 -10.12 10.03 1.10
N GLY A 15 -10.87 11.12 0.99
CA GLY A 15 -10.57 12.20 0.06
C GLY A 15 -9.35 13.03 0.44
N PRO A 16 -9.01 14.03 -0.40
CA PRO A 16 -7.77 14.82 -0.25
C PRO A 16 -7.64 15.59 1.08
N THR A 17 -8.74 15.86 1.76
CA THR A 17 -8.71 16.56 3.05
C THR A 17 -8.49 15.64 4.24
N SER A 18 -8.33 14.33 4.03
CA SER A 18 -8.09 13.35 5.10
C SER A 18 -6.66 13.44 5.61
N PHE A 19 -5.99 12.33 5.85
CA PHE A 19 -4.74 12.28 6.61
C PHE A 19 -3.47 12.58 5.81
N SER A 20 -3.59 12.84 4.51
CA SER A 20 -2.45 13.20 3.66
C SER A 20 -2.86 14.30 2.69
N ALA A 21 -1.87 14.94 2.05
CA ALA A 21 -2.13 16.03 1.10
C ALA A 21 -3.04 15.60 -0.05
N ASP A 22 -2.86 14.37 -0.56
CA ASP A 22 -3.65 13.84 -1.67
C ASP A 22 -4.80 12.94 -1.20
N GLY A 23 -4.84 12.62 0.10
CA GLY A 23 -5.80 11.66 0.64
C GLY A 23 -5.50 10.25 0.17
N PHE A 24 -6.42 9.34 0.49
CA PHE A 24 -6.29 7.92 0.12
C PHE A 24 -6.84 7.62 -1.27
N LEU A 25 -7.64 8.51 -1.84
CA LEU A 25 -8.19 8.35 -3.18
C LEU A 25 -7.37 9.07 -4.25
N GLY A 26 -6.51 10.01 -3.86
CA GLY A 26 -5.76 10.80 -4.83
C GLY A 26 -6.68 11.53 -5.78
N LYS A 27 -6.50 11.36 -7.08
CA LYS A 27 -7.37 11.94 -8.10
C LYS A 27 -8.42 10.96 -8.62
N ASP A 28 -8.56 9.81 -7.97
CA ASP A 28 -9.51 8.78 -8.38
C ASP A 28 -10.93 9.23 -7.99
N THR A 29 -11.82 9.28 -8.97
CA THR A 29 -13.20 9.72 -8.76
C THR A 29 -14.16 8.56 -8.56
N ARG A 30 -13.68 7.33 -8.63
CA ARG A 30 -14.51 6.13 -8.44
C ARG A 30 -14.85 5.95 -6.96
N ASP A 31 -15.93 5.22 -6.70
CA ASP A 31 -16.25 4.80 -5.33
C ASP A 31 -15.19 3.81 -4.82
N PRO A 32 -14.86 3.86 -3.52
CA PRO A 32 -13.86 2.94 -2.97
C PRO A 32 -14.14 1.46 -3.25
N GLU A 33 -15.40 1.04 -3.24
CA GLU A 33 -15.75 -0.34 -3.56
C GLU A 33 -15.38 -0.73 -4.99
N ASP A 34 -15.53 0.18 -5.94
CA ASP A 34 -15.18 -0.08 -7.34
C ASP A 34 -13.67 -0.19 -7.50
N ILE A 35 -12.92 0.63 -6.77
CA ILE A 35 -11.46 0.57 -6.74
C ILE A 35 -11.01 -0.78 -6.18
N ILE A 36 -11.56 -1.18 -5.05
CA ILE A 36 -11.26 -2.46 -4.40
C ILE A 36 -11.59 -3.63 -5.33
N LYS A 37 -12.73 -3.58 -5.98
CA LYS A 37 -13.18 -4.62 -6.89
C LYS A 37 -12.25 -4.78 -8.09
N GLU A 38 -11.85 -3.68 -8.71
CA GLU A 38 -10.92 -3.71 -9.84
C GLU A 38 -9.56 -4.28 -9.44
N ASP A 39 -9.03 -3.83 -8.29
CA ASP A 39 -7.74 -4.32 -7.82
C ASP A 39 -7.83 -5.81 -7.43
N ALA A 40 -8.96 -6.26 -6.90
CA ALA A 40 -9.18 -7.68 -6.61
C ALA A 40 -9.16 -8.53 -7.89
N GLU A 41 -9.75 -8.03 -8.95
CA GLU A 41 -9.71 -8.71 -10.24
C GLU A 41 -8.28 -8.77 -10.80
N THR A 42 -7.51 -7.70 -10.62
CA THR A 42 -6.10 -7.66 -11.02
C THR A 42 -5.29 -8.71 -10.25
N LEU A 43 -5.47 -8.79 -8.93
CA LEU A 43 -4.78 -9.81 -8.13
C LEU A 43 -5.11 -11.22 -8.60
N LYS A 44 -6.37 -11.47 -8.93
CA LYS A 44 -6.79 -12.77 -9.43
C LYS A 44 -6.09 -13.12 -10.76
N LYS A 45 -5.98 -12.16 -11.67
CA LYS A 45 -5.26 -12.34 -12.93
C LYS A 45 -3.78 -12.60 -12.70
N LEU A 46 -3.20 -11.99 -11.67
CA LEU A 46 -1.80 -12.18 -11.32
C LEU A 46 -1.56 -13.49 -10.54
N GLY A 47 -2.61 -14.23 -10.19
CA GLY A 47 -2.48 -15.49 -9.47
C GLY A 47 -2.14 -15.34 -8.00
N THR A 48 -2.50 -14.22 -7.39
CA THR A 48 -2.21 -13.96 -5.98
C THR A 48 -3.47 -13.49 -5.23
N THR A 49 -3.32 -13.27 -3.93
CA THR A 49 -4.39 -12.77 -3.07
C THR A 49 -3.91 -11.54 -2.31
N LYS A 50 -4.86 -10.79 -1.74
CA LYS A 50 -4.50 -9.64 -0.91
C LYS A 50 -3.66 -10.06 0.31
N GLU A 51 -3.95 -11.21 0.88
CA GLU A 51 -3.20 -11.73 2.03
C GLU A 51 -1.76 -12.05 1.66
N LYS A 52 -1.55 -12.72 0.54
CA LYS A 52 -0.20 -13.05 0.06
C LYS A 52 0.58 -11.80 -0.32
N MET A 53 -0.06 -10.86 -0.98
CA MET A 53 0.57 -9.59 -1.34
C MET A 53 0.98 -8.82 -0.09
N ALA A 54 0.08 -8.69 0.89
CA ALA A 54 0.36 -7.99 2.13
C ALA A 54 1.49 -8.66 2.90
N ALA A 55 1.52 -9.99 2.95
CA ALA A 55 2.57 -10.73 3.64
C ALA A 55 3.94 -10.47 2.98
N ALA A 56 4.00 -10.49 1.66
CA ALA A 56 5.25 -10.22 0.94
C ALA A 56 5.74 -8.78 1.14
N LEU A 57 4.83 -7.81 1.09
CA LEU A 57 5.16 -6.41 1.35
C LEU A 57 5.65 -6.20 2.79
N ARG A 58 5.01 -6.86 3.75
CA ARG A 58 5.42 -6.77 5.15
C ARG A 58 6.81 -7.35 5.37
N GLU A 59 7.12 -8.47 4.74
CA GLU A 59 8.43 -9.08 4.82
C GLU A 59 9.51 -8.11 4.31
N VAL A 60 9.28 -7.47 3.19
CA VAL A 60 10.22 -6.49 2.64
C VAL A 60 10.35 -5.27 3.55
N TYR A 61 9.23 -4.79 4.09
CA TYR A 61 9.23 -3.65 5.00
C TYR A 61 10.08 -3.94 6.23
N ILE A 62 9.89 -5.09 6.87
CA ILE A 62 10.64 -5.48 8.05
C ILE A 62 12.13 -5.63 7.73
N LEU A 63 12.46 -6.23 6.60
CA LEU A 63 13.85 -6.38 6.16
C LEU A 63 14.51 -5.01 6.00
N ALA A 64 13.84 -4.07 5.36
CA ALA A 64 14.35 -2.72 5.16
C ALA A 64 14.47 -1.97 6.48
N GLU A 65 13.47 -2.07 7.35
CA GLU A 65 13.47 -1.41 8.65
C GLU A 65 14.66 -1.84 9.51
N ARG A 66 14.98 -3.13 9.50
CA ARG A 66 16.11 -3.68 10.26
C ARG A 66 17.46 -3.22 9.76
N ALA A 67 17.55 -2.75 8.53
CA ALA A 67 18.79 -2.26 7.96
C ALA A 67 19.09 -0.80 8.35
N MET A 68 18.20 -0.16 9.11
CA MET A 68 18.43 1.14 9.74
C MET A 68 18.87 2.23 8.78
N GLY A 69 18.17 2.35 7.66
CA GLY A 69 18.45 3.38 6.66
C GLY A 69 19.43 2.97 5.57
N ASN A 70 20.02 1.80 5.68
CA ASN A 70 20.89 1.27 4.62
C ASN A 70 20.05 0.50 3.59
N PRO A 71 20.44 0.58 2.30
CA PRO A 71 19.76 -0.24 1.29
C PRO A 71 19.96 -1.73 1.55
N VAL A 72 18.90 -2.51 1.32
CA VAL A 72 19.00 -3.97 1.39
C VAL A 72 18.58 -4.58 0.07
N GLN A 73 19.18 -5.71 -0.26
CA GLN A 73 18.82 -6.46 -1.45
C GLN A 73 17.58 -7.29 -1.17
N VAL A 74 16.54 -7.13 -1.98
CA VAL A 74 15.28 -7.87 -1.87
C VAL A 74 15.28 -9.05 -2.84
N THR A 75 15.58 -8.78 -4.10
CA THR A 75 15.82 -9.78 -5.13
C THR A 75 17.11 -9.40 -5.86
N GLN A 76 17.47 -10.14 -6.88
CA GLN A 76 18.70 -9.85 -7.64
C GLN A 76 18.75 -8.42 -8.18
N GLN A 77 17.59 -7.85 -8.54
CA GLN A 77 17.51 -6.54 -9.16
C GLN A 77 16.75 -5.50 -8.32
N VAL A 78 16.19 -5.92 -7.20
CA VAL A 78 15.33 -5.06 -6.39
C VAL A 78 15.98 -4.77 -5.05
N LYS A 79 16.03 -3.50 -4.70
CA LYS A 79 16.53 -3.01 -3.41
C LYS A 79 15.42 -2.29 -2.66
N ALA A 80 15.57 -2.23 -1.35
CA ALA A 80 14.67 -1.46 -0.50
C ALA A 80 15.47 -0.64 0.51
N ILE A 81 14.94 0.54 0.84
CA ILE A 81 15.51 1.40 1.86
C ILE A 81 14.39 1.96 2.72
N HIS A 82 14.60 1.95 4.04
CA HIS A 82 13.62 2.42 5.01
C HIS A 82 13.99 3.80 5.52
N HIS A 83 12.99 4.67 5.60
CA HIS A 83 13.12 6.00 6.21
C HIS A 83 12.16 6.07 7.39
N GLU A 84 12.70 6.34 8.57
CA GLU A 84 11.88 6.55 9.75
C GLU A 84 11.18 7.89 9.70
N ALA A 85 9.97 7.93 10.28
CA ALA A 85 9.25 9.17 10.51
C ALA A 85 8.60 9.06 11.88
N LEU A 86 8.60 10.17 12.61
CA LEU A 86 8.00 10.21 13.94
C LEU A 86 6.49 10.29 13.85
N GLY A 87 5.84 9.71 14.87
CA GLY A 87 4.39 9.78 15.02
C GLY A 87 3.66 8.60 14.44
N ARG A 88 2.34 8.67 14.58
CA ARG A 88 1.44 7.63 14.12
C ARG A 88 0.32 8.24 13.30
N ILE A 89 -0.23 7.45 12.41
CA ILE A 89 -1.34 7.85 11.56
C ILE A 89 -2.50 6.87 11.78
N PRO A 90 -3.73 7.36 12.02
CA PRO A 90 -4.87 6.46 12.16
C PRO A 90 -5.31 5.93 10.81
N SER A 91 -5.88 4.71 10.83
CA SER A 91 -6.57 4.19 9.67
C SER A 91 -7.77 5.10 9.34
N PRO A 92 -8.12 5.29 8.06
CA PRO A 92 -9.31 6.04 7.70
C PRO A 92 -10.60 5.30 8.05
N TYR A 93 -10.53 4.00 8.31
CA TYR A 93 -11.70 3.23 8.73
C TYR A 93 -11.92 3.35 10.23
N PRO A 94 -13.19 3.47 10.69
CA PRO A 94 -13.48 3.63 12.11
C PRO A 94 -12.97 2.46 12.95
N ASN A 95 -12.39 2.79 14.11
CA ASN A 95 -11.92 1.80 15.08
C ASN A 95 -10.92 0.78 14.50
N ASP A 96 -10.09 1.23 13.59
CA ASP A 96 -9.18 0.35 12.87
C ASP A 96 -7.70 0.54 13.25
N GLY A 97 -7.44 1.29 14.30
CA GLY A 97 -6.10 1.42 14.87
C GLY A 97 -5.26 2.54 14.27
N THR A 98 -4.03 2.64 14.77
CA THR A 98 -3.04 3.59 14.30
C THR A 98 -1.76 2.86 13.88
N PHE A 99 -0.96 3.48 13.02
CA PHE A 99 0.22 2.85 12.42
C PHE A 99 1.39 3.83 12.40
N GLN A 100 2.60 3.31 12.49
CA GLN A 100 3.80 4.14 12.39
C GLN A 100 3.89 4.78 11.00
N LYS A 101 4.44 5.99 10.96
CA LYS A 101 4.58 6.75 9.71
C LYS A 101 5.79 6.40 8.87
N GLY A 102 6.68 5.55 9.34
CA GLY A 102 7.84 5.11 8.57
C GLY A 102 7.46 4.59 7.19
N GLU A 103 8.39 4.66 6.25
CA GLU A 103 8.13 4.20 4.89
C GLU A 103 9.36 3.51 4.29
N ALA A 104 9.12 2.53 3.44
CA ALA A 104 10.17 1.83 2.71
C ALA A 104 9.97 2.03 1.21
N LEU A 105 11.02 2.49 0.54
CA LEU A 105 11.03 2.55 -0.92
C LEU A 105 11.61 1.24 -1.44
N ILE A 106 10.83 0.53 -2.23
CA ILE A 106 11.27 -0.66 -2.94
C ILE A 106 11.44 -0.31 -4.41
N GLU A 107 12.57 -0.65 -5.00
CA GLU A 107 12.93 -0.15 -6.30
C GLU A 107 13.70 -1.17 -7.14
N ASP A 108 13.33 -1.27 -8.42
CA ASP A 108 14.12 -1.89 -9.46
C ASP A 108 14.58 -0.78 -10.40
N ALA A 109 15.80 -0.29 -10.20
CA ALA A 109 16.33 0.83 -10.98
C ALA A 109 16.51 0.47 -12.46
N SER A 110 16.80 -0.80 -12.77
CA SER A 110 17.02 -1.23 -14.15
C SER A 110 15.73 -1.20 -14.98
N ALA A 111 14.59 -1.45 -14.34
CA ALA A 111 13.28 -1.41 -14.98
C ALA A 111 12.55 -0.07 -14.81
N GLY A 112 13.11 0.84 -14.02
CA GLY A 112 12.47 2.12 -13.72
C GLY A 112 11.19 1.99 -12.92
N ARG A 113 11.09 0.97 -12.06
CA ARG A 113 9.90 0.70 -11.26
C ARG A 113 10.19 0.88 -9.78
N SER A 114 9.23 1.44 -9.07
CA SER A 114 9.33 1.62 -7.63
C SER A 114 7.97 1.61 -6.99
N SER A 115 7.94 1.37 -5.68
CA SER A 115 6.74 1.49 -4.86
C SER A 115 7.13 1.94 -3.46
N LEU A 116 6.28 2.76 -2.86
CA LEU A 116 6.47 3.25 -1.51
C LEU A 116 5.55 2.47 -0.58
N ILE A 117 6.13 1.83 0.43
CA ILE A 117 5.41 0.92 1.32
C ILE A 117 5.34 1.52 2.72
N THR A 118 4.16 1.52 3.32
CA THR A 118 3.96 1.94 4.71
C THR A 118 3.20 0.86 5.47
N PRO A 119 3.31 0.83 6.81
CA PRO A 119 2.51 -0.10 7.61
C PRO A 119 1.01 0.04 7.38
N LEU A 120 0.52 1.28 7.28
CA LEU A 120 -0.90 1.52 7.02
C LEU A 120 -1.32 0.99 5.65
N ALA A 121 -0.51 1.22 4.62
CA ALA A 121 -0.83 0.72 3.28
C ALA A 121 -0.93 -0.81 3.25
N ILE A 122 0.00 -1.49 3.92
CA ILE A 122 -0.03 -2.96 4.03
C ILE A 122 -1.31 -3.42 4.74
N HIS A 123 -1.66 -2.75 5.84
CA HIS A 123 -2.86 -3.07 6.60
C HIS A 123 -4.14 -2.91 5.76
N LEU A 124 -4.23 -1.81 5.02
CA LEU A 124 -5.40 -1.55 4.18
C LEU A 124 -5.54 -2.61 3.07
N ILE A 125 -4.44 -3.07 2.52
CA ILE A 125 -4.46 -4.16 1.54
C ILE A 125 -4.93 -5.46 2.19
N GLU A 126 -4.32 -5.82 3.31
CA GLU A 126 -4.59 -7.11 3.96
C GLU A 126 -6.03 -7.23 4.43
N LYS A 127 -6.53 -6.18 5.08
CA LYS A 127 -7.86 -6.23 5.69
C LYS A 127 -8.98 -5.93 4.71
N TYR A 128 -8.79 -4.95 3.84
CA TYR A 128 -9.86 -4.44 2.98
C TYR A 128 -9.63 -4.67 1.50
N GLY A 129 -8.44 -5.08 1.09
CA GLY A 129 -8.10 -5.14 -0.33
C GLY A 129 -8.00 -3.77 -0.96
N PHE A 130 -7.77 -2.74 -0.16
CA PHE A 130 -7.72 -1.36 -0.61
C PHE A 130 -6.28 -0.91 -0.84
N PHE A 131 -5.91 -0.76 -2.11
CA PHE A 131 -4.57 -0.32 -2.53
C PHE A 131 -4.48 1.20 -2.68
N GLN A 132 -5.52 1.93 -2.32
CA GLN A 132 -5.72 3.37 -2.48
C GLN A 132 -6.07 3.73 -3.94
N GLY A 133 -6.42 4.98 -4.17
CA GLY A 133 -6.85 5.45 -5.48
C GLY A 133 -5.69 5.83 -6.38
N LYS A 134 -5.97 5.98 -7.66
CA LYS A 134 -4.97 6.37 -8.65
C LYS A 134 -4.34 7.71 -8.28
N GLU A 135 -3.03 7.79 -8.44
CA GLU A 135 -2.22 8.97 -8.14
C GLU A 135 -2.21 9.39 -6.67
N SER A 136 -2.77 8.57 -5.76
CA SER A 136 -2.51 8.75 -4.34
C SER A 136 -1.02 8.46 -4.09
N LYS A 137 -0.40 9.29 -3.24
CA LYS A 137 1.04 9.18 -2.96
C LYS A 137 1.45 7.77 -2.52
N TYR A 138 0.61 7.11 -1.76
CA TYR A 138 0.93 5.80 -1.18
C TYR A 138 0.18 4.65 -1.85
N ARG A 139 -0.39 4.90 -3.02
CA ARG A 139 -0.98 3.79 -3.77
C ARG A 139 0.09 2.80 -4.15
N ILE A 140 -0.20 1.53 -3.86
CA ILE A 140 0.62 0.42 -4.31
C ILE A 140 -0.10 -0.22 -5.49
N ASP A 141 0.46 -0.05 -6.69
CA ASP A 141 -0.13 -0.66 -7.87
C ASP A 141 0.12 -2.17 -7.85
N PRO A 142 -0.93 -3.01 -7.92
CA PRO A 142 -0.77 -4.46 -7.80
C PRO A 142 0.19 -5.07 -8.81
N GLU A 143 0.16 -4.63 -10.05
CA GLU A 143 1.05 -5.16 -11.09
C GLU A 143 2.51 -4.80 -10.82
N THR A 144 2.76 -3.55 -10.46
CA THR A 144 4.10 -3.07 -10.10
C THR A 144 4.64 -3.83 -8.89
N ALA A 145 3.81 -3.98 -7.86
CA ALA A 145 4.19 -4.71 -6.66
C ALA A 145 4.53 -6.16 -6.98
N MET A 146 3.72 -6.81 -7.81
CA MET A 146 3.98 -8.20 -8.21
C MET A 146 5.33 -8.33 -8.92
N ASP A 147 5.64 -7.40 -9.82
CA ASP A 147 6.92 -7.39 -10.52
C ASP A 147 8.10 -7.19 -9.57
N LEU A 148 7.95 -6.25 -8.63
CA LEU A 148 9.01 -5.97 -7.63
C LEU A 148 9.21 -7.13 -6.65
N LEU A 149 8.15 -7.87 -6.34
CA LEU A 149 8.18 -8.98 -5.40
C LEU A 149 8.35 -10.35 -6.07
N LYS A 150 8.68 -10.36 -7.33
CA LYS A 150 8.82 -11.59 -8.10
C LYS A 150 9.78 -12.54 -7.43
N GLY A 151 9.30 -13.76 -7.14
CA GLY A 151 10.05 -14.75 -6.37
C GLY A 151 9.75 -14.73 -4.88
N LYS A 152 9.00 -13.74 -4.37
CA LYS A 152 8.62 -13.63 -2.96
C LYS A 152 7.12 -13.88 -2.69
N THR A 153 6.30 -13.86 -3.73
CA THR A 153 4.86 -14.12 -3.59
C THR A 153 4.47 -15.49 -4.10
#